data_22cdbcd498fdb7cc296851c8c9eb38d8
#
_entry.id   22cdbcd498fdb7cc296851c8c9eb38d8
#
_cell.length_a   1.000
_cell.length_b   1.000
_cell.length_c   1.000
_cell.angle_alpha   90.00
_cell.angle_beta   90.00
_cell.angle_gamma   90.00
#
_symmetry.space_group_name_H-M   'P 1'
#
loop_
_entity.id
_entity.type
_entity.pdbx_description
1 polymer ?
#
loop_
_entity_poly.entity_id
_entity_poly.type
_entity_poly.pdbx_seq_one_letter_code
_entity_poly.pdbx_strand_id
1 'polypeptide(L)'
;GNLIRWANENSDFINDIPSLTSPDMSYQQKKIYRIEQWGNLKWTSFYMAFNNCVYLDVTALDTPDLTIVTDCFGMFLSCENLVYNPSINNWNVLSITDMTGMFLHCNSFNQPLNDWQVDNVLSMENMFSNAPLFNQPLNNWNVGNVNNFNEMFLWADDFNQPLNFWNVTQGINMVSMFNGATSFNQSLGEWNLGKNVLLFSFLSDSGMDCSNYYETLNGWANNSLIPMNKAIGVEGLQYASNTV
;
A
#
# COMPACT_ATOMS: atom_id res chain seq x y z
N GLY A 1 -29.01 -16.85 -3.88
CA GLY A 1 -27.91 -17.82 -3.85
C GLY A 1 -26.59 -17.10 -3.71
N ASN A 2 -25.78 -17.54 -2.77
CA ASN A 2 -24.51 -16.94 -2.38
C ASN A 2 -23.42 -17.42 -3.32
N LEU A 3 -23.28 -16.82 -4.51
CA LEU A 3 -22.28 -17.25 -5.47
C LEU A 3 -21.26 -16.13 -5.68
N ILE A 4 -20.00 -16.43 -5.35
CA ILE A 4 -18.85 -15.70 -5.89
C ILE A 4 -18.73 -16.13 -7.35
N ARG A 5 -18.62 -15.18 -8.24
CA ARG A 5 -18.39 -15.47 -9.66
C ARG A 5 -16.95 -15.14 -10.02
N TRP A 6 -16.24 -16.16 -10.42
CA TRP A 6 -14.89 -16.08 -10.97
C TRP A 6 -14.94 -16.44 -12.44
N ALA A 7 -14.16 -15.81 -13.27
CA ALA A 7 -13.97 -16.23 -14.65
C ALA A 7 -12.52 -16.71 -14.87
N ASN A 8 -12.37 -17.86 -15.54
CA ASN A 8 -11.10 -18.36 -16.04
C ASN A 8 -10.87 -17.97 -17.51
N GLU A 9 -9.73 -18.37 -18.10
CA GLU A 9 -9.37 -18.11 -19.51
C GLU A 9 -10.46 -18.48 -20.53
N ASN A 10 -11.34 -19.44 -20.20
CA ASN A 10 -12.38 -19.93 -21.07
C ASN A 10 -13.75 -19.34 -20.79
N SER A 11 -13.83 -18.31 -19.93
CA SER A 11 -15.09 -17.72 -19.45
C SER A 11 -15.98 -18.72 -18.67
N ASP A 12 -15.41 -19.82 -18.19
CA ASP A 12 -16.14 -20.78 -17.37
C ASP A 12 -16.25 -20.24 -15.94
N PHE A 13 -17.46 -20.27 -15.38
CA PHE A 13 -17.68 -19.86 -14.00
C PHE A 13 -17.18 -20.92 -13.04
N ILE A 14 -16.28 -20.56 -12.14
CA ILE A 14 -15.84 -21.43 -11.06
C ILE A 14 -16.75 -21.13 -9.86
N ASN A 15 -17.63 -22.07 -9.54
CA ASN A 15 -18.59 -21.94 -8.43
C ASN A 15 -18.03 -22.40 -7.08
N ASP A 16 -16.85 -23.01 -7.07
CA ASP A 16 -16.21 -23.51 -5.86
C ASP A 16 -14.88 -22.79 -5.65
N ILE A 17 -14.68 -22.23 -4.47
CA ILE A 17 -13.37 -21.78 -4.03
C ILE A 17 -12.55 -23.05 -3.79
N PRO A 18 -11.44 -23.28 -4.53
CA PRO A 18 -10.50 -24.30 -4.09
C PRO A 18 -10.07 -23.94 -2.67
N SER A 19 -10.11 -24.90 -1.76
CA SER A 19 -9.64 -24.67 -0.39
C SER A 19 -8.31 -23.91 -0.44
N LEU A 20 -8.27 -22.68 0.08
CA LEU A 20 -7.09 -21.79 0.08
C LEU A 20 -5.89 -22.37 0.85
N THR A 21 -5.98 -23.63 1.27
CA THR A 21 -4.96 -24.35 2.07
C THR A 21 -4.21 -25.43 1.28
N SER A 22 -4.44 -25.58 -0.04
CA SER A 22 -3.75 -26.60 -0.85
C SER A 22 -2.34 -26.16 -1.24
N PRO A 23 -1.30 -27.01 -1.06
CA PRO A 23 0.08 -26.72 -1.47
C PRO A 23 0.29 -26.53 -2.99
N ASP A 24 -0.73 -26.76 -3.82
CA ASP A 24 -0.69 -26.63 -5.29
C ASP A 24 -1.33 -25.29 -5.79
N MET A 25 -1.49 -24.33 -4.90
CA MET A 25 -2.14 -23.05 -5.18
C MET A 25 -1.42 -22.20 -6.24
N SER A 26 -0.08 -22.32 -6.36
CA SER A 26 0.70 -21.47 -7.28
C SER A 26 0.28 -21.61 -8.76
N TYR A 27 -0.27 -22.78 -9.14
CA TYR A 27 -0.73 -23.05 -10.50
C TYR A 27 -2.19 -22.63 -10.72
N GLN A 28 -3.03 -22.77 -9.69
CA GLN A 28 -4.46 -22.43 -9.78
C GLN A 28 -4.72 -20.92 -9.70
N GLN A 29 -3.92 -20.18 -8.93
CA GLN A 29 -4.02 -18.72 -8.80
C GLN A 29 -3.81 -18.00 -10.14
N LYS A 30 -2.92 -18.49 -11.00
CA LYS A 30 -2.69 -17.94 -12.34
C LYS A 30 -3.89 -18.06 -13.29
N LYS A 31 -4.95 -18.76 -12.89
CA LYS A 31 -6.14 -18.99 -13.70
C LYS A 31 -7.31 -18.08 -13.36
N ILE A 32 -7.20 -17.26 -12.30
CA ILE A 32 -8.26 -16.32 -11.96
C ILE A 32 -8.02 -15.04 -12.76
N TYR A 33 -8.90 -14.74 -13.68
CA TYR A 33 -8.82 -13.56 -14.54
C TYR A 33 -9.76 -12.44 -14.11
N ARG A 34 -10.84 -12.79 -13.41
CA ARG A 34 -11.84 -11.78 -13.05
C ARG A 34 -12.63 -12.18 -11.82
N ILE A 35 -12.88 -11.18 -10.97
CA ILE A 35 -13.88 -11.22 -9.91
C ILE A 35 -15.07 -10.40 -10.37
N GLU A 36 -16.20 -11.06 -10.68
CA GLU A 36 -17.41 -10.40 -11.15
C GLU A 36 -18.39 -10.08 -10.01
N GLN A 37 -18.29 -10.77 -8.91
CA GLN A 37 -19.12 -10.59 -7.73
C GLN A 37 -18.45 -11.18 -6.49
N TRP A 38 -18.47 -10.43 -5.37
CA TRP A 38 -17.98 -10.90 -4.07
C TRP A 38 -19.01 -11.77 -3.34
N GLY A 39 -20.30 -11.51 -3.54
CA GLY A 39 -21.39 -12.26 -2.92
C GLY A 39 -21.50 -12.01 -1.40
N ASN A 40 -22.17 -12.94 -0.72
CA ASN A 40 -22.48 -12.85 0.71
C ASN A 40 -21.63 -13.80 1.57
N LEU A 41 -20.48 -14.21 1.10
CA LEU A 41 -19.58 -15.05 1.89
C LEU A 41 -18.93 -14.22 3.00
N LYS A 42 -18.89 -14.79 4.20
CA LYS A 42 -18.10 -14.26 5.30
C LYS A 42 -16.69 -14.79 5.18
N TRP A 43 -15.78 -13.92 4.77
CA TRP A 43 -14.37 -14.23 4.71
C TRP A 43 -13.77 -14.20 6.11
N THR A 44 -12.83 -15.09 6.39
CA THR A 44 -12.10 -15.14 7.66
C THR A 44 -10.68 -14.61 7.52
N SER A 45 -10.10 -14.66 6.33
CA SER A 45 -8.77 -14.13 5.99
C SER A 45 -8.68 -13.92 4.49
N PHE A 46 -7.86 -12.95 4.08
CA PHE A 46 -7.43 -12.76 2.70
C PHE A 46 -5.91 -12.93 2.55
N TYR A 47 -5.28 -13.60 3.50
CA TYR A 47 -3.85 -13.91 3.43
C TYR A 47 -3.50 -14.55 2.08
N MET A 48 -2.73 -13.84 1.24
CA MET A 48 -2.30 -14.25 -0.09
C MET A 48 -3.41 -14.77 -1.03
N ALA A 49 -4.66 -14.33 -0.84
CA ALA A 49 -5.82 -14.92 -1.51
C ALA A 49 -5.74 -14.89 -3.05
N PHE A 50 -5.18 -13.83 -3.63
CA PHE A 50 -5.02 -13.66 -5.07
C PHE A 50 -3.56 -13.49 -5.49
N ASN A 51 -2.63 -13.88 -4.63
CA ASN A 51 -1.20 -13.77 -4.92
C ASN A 51 -0.84 -14.43 -6.27
N ASN A 52 -0.06 -13.71 -7.11
CA ASN A 52 0.32 -14.11 -8.45
C ASN A 52 -0.86 -14.36 -9.44
N CYS A 53 -2.04 -13.80 -9.18
CA CYS A 53 -3.09 -13.72 -10.18
C CYS A 53 -2.77 -12.58 -11.18
N VAL A 54 -1.72 -12.78 -11.99
CA VAL A 54 -1.11 -11.74 -12.86
C VAL A 54 -2.12 -11.04 -13.76
N TYR A 55 -3.14 -11.77 -14.23
CA TYR A 55 -4.17 -11.27 -15.14
C TYR A 55 -5.47 -10.86 -14.43
N LEU A 56 -5.48 -10.89 -13.10
CA LEU A 56 -6.68 -10.59 -12.34
C LEU A 56 -7.13 -9.16 -12.54
N ASP A 57 -8.42 -8.99 -12.82
CA ASP A 57 -9.13 -7.73 -12.73
C ASP A 57 -10.40 -7.90 -11.89
N VAL A 58 -10.93 -6.83 -11.29
CA VAL A 58 -12.12 -6.89 -10.44
C VAL A 58 -13.20 -6.02 -11.06
N THR A 59 -14.27 -6.64 -11.54
CA THR A 59 -15.41 -5.94 -12.11
C THR A 59 -16.63 -5.95 -11.20
N ALA A 60 -16.49 -6.56 -10.02
CA ALA A 60 -17.54 -6.62 -9.01
C ALA A 60 -17.99 -5.22 -8.57
N LEU A 61 -19.30 -5.00 -8.57
CA LEU A 61 -19.91 -3.75 -8.08
C LEU A 61 -20.29 -3.82 -6.60
N ASP A 62 -20.38 -5.03 -6.05
CA ASP A 62 -20.56 -5.29 -4.64
C ASP A 62 -19.20 -5.31 -3.90
N THR A 63 -19.25 -5.29 -2.58
CA THR A 63 -18.06 -5.30 -1.72
C THR A 63 -17.96 -6.65 -0.99
N PRO A 64 -16.74 -7.15 -0.71
CA PRO A 64 -16.59 -8.32 0.15
C PRO A 64 -17.03 -8.02 1.59
N ASP A 65 -17.58 -9.01 2.29
CA ASP A 65 -17.83 -8.91 3.73
C ASP A 65 -16.50 -9.14 4.48
N LEU A 66 -15.86 -8.03 4.88
CA LEU A 66 -14.59 -8.01 5.61
C LEU A 66 -14.76 -7.88 7.13
N THR A 67 -15.98 -7.96 7.67
CA THR A 67 -16.28 -7.60 9.06
C THR A 67 -15.52 -8.40 10.12
N ILE A 68 -15.02 -9.59 9.77
CA ILE A 68 -14.22 -10.46 10.64
C ILE A 68 -12.82 -10.73 10.10
N VAL A 69 -12.44 -10.07 9.00
CA VAL A 69 -11.11 -10.21 8.39
C VAL A 69 -10.15 -9.26 9.07
N THR A 70 -9.09 -9.80 9.64
CA THR A 70 -8.01 -9.00 10.25
C THR A 70 -6.73 -9.00 9.44
N ASP A 71 -6.58 -9.93 8.49
CA ASP A 71 -5.36 -10.20 7.75
C ASP A 71 -5.62 -10.18 6.24
N CYS A 72 -5.03 -9.18 5.58
CA CYS A 72 -4.99 -9.01 4.12
C CYS A 72 -3.55 -9.06 3.57
N PHE A 73 -2.61 -9.71 4.30
CA PHE A 73 -1.24 -9.87 3.87
C PHE A 73 -1.17 -10.41 2.43
N GLY A 74 -0.51 -9.66 1.53
CA GLY A 74 -0.30 -10.06 0.15
C GLY A 74 -1.57 -10.40 -0.65
N MET A 75 -2.74 -9.88 -0.27
CA MET A 75 -4.03 -10.24 -0.91
C MET A 75 -3.97 -10.17 -2.43
N PHE A 76 -3.39 -9.11 -2.99
CA PHE A 76 -3.22 -8.91 -4.44
C PHE A 76 -1.75 -8.88 -4.87
N LEU A 77 -0.85 -9.43 -4.09
CA LEU A 77 0.58 -9.45 -4.41
C LEU A 77 0.80 -10.01 -5.83
N SER A 78 1.53 -9.26 -6.67
CA SER A 78 1.79 -9.58 -8.08
C SER A 78 0.53 -9.76 -8.95
N CYS A 79 -0.56 -9.06 -8.63
CA CYS A 79 -1.68 -8.89 -9.55
C CYS A 79 -1.36 -7.73 -10.53
N GLU A 80 -0.45 -7.99 -11.49
CA GLU A 80 0.16 -6.96 -12.34
C GLU A 80 -0.86 -6.19 -13.20
N ASN A 81 -1.96 -6.85 -13.60
CA ASN A 81 -3.01 -6.26 -14.43
C ASN A 81 -4.24 -5.80 -13.64
N LEU A 82 -4.13 -5.60 -12.33
CA LEU A 82 -5.24 -5.09 -11.52
C LEU A 82 -5.49 -3.61 -11.83
N VAL A 83 -6.25 -3.34 -12.89
CA VAL A 83 -6.54 -1.98 -13.39
C VAL A 83 -7.85 -1.45 -12.84
N TYR A 84 -8.87 -2.31 -12.75
CA TYR A 84 -10.24 -1.89 -12.44
C TYR A 84 -10.75 -2.60 -11.18
N ASN A 85 -11.24 -1.83 -10.23
CA ASN A 85 -11.94 -2.34 -9.05
C ASN A 85 -12.93 -1.27 -8.56
N PRO A 86 -14.12 -1.18 -9.17
CA PRO A 86 -15.02 -0.05 -9.00
C PRO A 86 -15.60 0.07 -7.59
N SER A 87 -15.57 -1.01 -6.83
CA SER A 87 -16.10 -1.03 -5.46
C SER A 87 -15.05 -0.83 -4.38
N ILE A 88 -13.74 -0.85 -4.74
CA ILE A 88 -12.66 -0.94 -3.74
C ILE A 88 -12.67 0.20 -2.72
N ASN A 89 -12.95 1.43 -3.15
CA ASN A 89 -12.99 2.57 -2.25
C ASN A 89 -14.09 2.46 -1.17
N ASN A 90 -15.11 1.63 -1.42
CA ASN A 90 -16.24 1.41 -0.50
C ASN A 90 -16.05 0.19 0.42
N TRP A 91 -14.90 -0.48 0.37
CA TRP A 91 -14.67 -1.64 1.23
C TRP A 91 -14.60 -1.22 2.70
N ASN A 92 -15.29 -1.95 3.56
CA ASN A 92 -15.18 -1.76 5.00
C ASN A 92 -13.94 -2.50 5.52
N VAL A 93 -12.82 -1.79 5.61
CA VAL A 93 -11.53 -2.33 6.05
C VAL A 93 -11.25 -2.12 7.55
N LEU A 94 -12.23 -1.65 8.31
CA LEU A 94 -12.06 -1.25 9.72
C LEU A 94 -11.54 -2.37 10.62
N SER A 95 -11.84 -3.64 10.34
CA SER A 95 -11.37 -4.79 11.13
C SER A 95 -9.94 -5.22 10.80
N ILE A 96 -9.37 -4.73 9.70
CA ILE A 96 -8.06 -5.16 9.21
C ILE A 96 -6.96 -4.56 10.08
N THR A 97 -6.01 -5.40 10.49
CA THR A 97 -4.82 -5.00 11.25
C THR A 97 -3.53 -5.18 10.48
N ASP A 98 -3.51 -6.02 9.43
CA ASP A 98 -2.35 -6.28 8.58
C ASP A 98 -2.69 -6.10 7.11
N MET A 99 -2.03 -5.10 6.47
CA MET A 99 -2.10 -4.81 5.04
C MET A 99 -0.73 -4.99 4.35
N THR A 100 0.18 -5.73 4.99
CA THR A 100 1.52 -5.97 4.46
C THR A 100 1.46 -6.54 3.04
N GLY A 101 2.13 -5.88 2.10
CA GLY A 101 2.25 -6.28 0.71
C GLY A 101 0.93 -6.42 -0.06
N MET A 102 -0.16 -5.79 0.41
CA MET A 102 -1.50 -5.99 -0.18
C MET A 102 -1.55 -5.73 -1.68
N PHE A 103 -0.81 -4.73 -2.17
CA PHE A 103 -0.68 -4.37 -3.59
C PHE A 103 0.77 -4.41 -4.08
N LEU A 104 1.63 -5.19 -3.43
CA LEU A 104 3.02 -5.36 -3.83
C LEU A 104 3.10 -5.93 -5.26
N HIS A 105 3.89 -5.28 -6.14
CA HIS A 105 4.01 -5.61 -7.57
C HIS A 105 2.68 -5.55 -8.36
N CYS A 106 1.74 -4.71 -7.95
CA CYS A 106 0.53 -4.41 -8.72
C CYS A 106 0.85 -3.31 -9.74
N ASN A 107 1.52 -3.65 -10.84
CA ASN A 107 2.12 -2.69 -11.78
C ASN A 107 1.12 -1.71 -12.40
N SER A 108 -0.14 -2.11 -12.54
CA SER A 108 -1.20 -1.31 -13.17
C SER A 108 -2.18 -0.69 -12.17
N PHE A 109 -1.97 -0.89 -10.86
CA PHE A 109 -2.92 -0.47 -9.84
C PHE A 109 -2.86 1.03 -9.59
N ASN A 110 -3.98 1.72 -9.80
CA ASN A 110 -4.14 3.13 -9.48
C ASN A 110 -5.61 3.45 -9.13
N GLN A 111 -6.21 2.69 -8.22
CA GLN A 111 -7.61 2.88 -7.82
C GLN A 111 -7.72 3.68 -6.52
N PRO A 112 -8.80 4.48 -6.35
CA PRO A 112 -8.98 5.28 -5.15
C PRO A 112 -9.18 4.41 -3.91
N LEU A 113 -8.55 4.81 -2.81
CA LEU A 113 -8.62 4.16 -1.50
C LEU A 113 -8.87 5.17 -0.37
N ASN A 114 -9.16 6.43 -0.70
CA ASN A 114 -9.16 7.53 0.25
C ASN A 114 -10.27 7.45 1.31
N ASP A 115 -11.33 6.67 1.06
CA ASP A 115 -12.45 6.47 1.99
C ASP A 115 -12.25 5.27 2.94
N TRP A 116 -11.12 4.55 2.81
CA TRP A 116 -10.78 3.47 3.73
C TRP A 116 -10.53 3.99 5.14
N GLN A 117 -11.17 3.35 6.13
CA GLN A 117 -10.94 3.58 7.55
C GLN A 117 -9.87 2.61 8.04
N VAL A 118 -8.61 3.07 8.08
CA VAL A 118 -7.44 2.24 8.41
C VAL A 118 -7.03 2.34 9.89
N ASP A 119 -7.92 2.81 10.75
CA ASP A 119 -7.66 3.13 12.15
C ASP A 119 -7.06 1.99 12.97
N ASN A 120 -7.33 0.75 12.61
CA ASN A 120 -6.85 -0.43 13.34
C ASN A 120 -5.63 -1.11 12.68
N VAL A 121 -5.13 -0.56 11.57
CA VAL A 121 -3.97 -1.14 10.87
C VAL A 121 -2.69 -0.90 11.66
N LEU A 122 -1.91 -1.97 11.84
CA LEU A 122 -0.63 -1.97 12.53
C LEU A 122 0.56 -2.04 11.56
N SER A 123 0.39 -2.72 10.42
CA SER A 123 1.43 -2.87 9.39
C SER A 123 0.90 -2.52 8.00
N MET A 124 1.66 -1.67 7.31
CA MET A 124 1.52 -1.32 5.90
C MET A 124 2.84 -1.59 5.14
N GLU A 125 3.67 -2.52 5.67
CA GLU A 125 4.94 -2.90 5.05
C GLU A 125 4.73 -3.31 3.60
N ASN A 126 5.54 -2.77 2.67
CA ASN A 126 5.48 -3.08 1.24
C ASN A 126 4.11 -2.89 0.56
N MET A 127 3.16 -2.15 1.16
CA MET A 127 1.77 -2.15 0.67
C MET A 127 1.63 -1.73 -0.80
N PHE A 128 2.41 -0.74 -1.25
CA PHE A 128 2.45 -0.26 -2.65
C PHE A 128 3.85 -0.37 -3.26
N SER A 129 4.70 -1.21 -2.68
CA SER A 129 6.04 -1.43 -3.21
C SER A 129 5.96 -2.01 -4.63
N ASN A 130 6.74 -1.44 -5.57
CA ASN A 130 6.66 -1.81 -6.98
C ASN A 130 5.24 -1.71 -7.58
N ALA A 131 4.48 -0.70 -7.19
CA ALA A 131 3.24 -0.29 -7.83
C ALA A 131 3.46 1.06 -8.55
N PRO A 132 4.17 1.08 -9.68
CA PRO A 132 4.74 2.30 -10.28
C PRO A 132 3.69 3.33 -10.70
N LEU A 133 2.48 2.92 -11.04
CA LEU A 133 1.40 3.83 -11.46
C LEU A 133 0.55 4.36 -10.29
N PHE A 134 0.76 3.85 -9.07
CA PHE A 134 -0.07 4.24 -7.94
C PHE A 134 0.17 5.69 -7.53
N ASN A 135 -0.84 6.55 -7.66
CA ASN A 135 -0.79 7.96 -7.29
C ASN A 135 -2.15 8.47 -6.78
N GLN A 136 -2.82 7.72 -5.91
CA GLN A 136 -4.10 8.12 -5.35
C GLN A 136 -3.93 8.81 -4.00
N PRO A 137 -4.80 9.79 -3.66
CA PRO A 137 -4.73 10.49 -2.39
C PRO A 137 -5.00 9.53 -1.22
N LEU A 138 -4.19 9.66 -0.16
CA LEU A 138 -4.29 8.88 1.07
C LEU A 138 -4.31 9.79 2.32
N ASN A 139 -4.43 11.09 2.14
CA ASN A 139 -4.25 12.04 3.21
C ASN A 139 -5.34 11.98 4.31
N ASN A 140 -6.49 11.35 3.99
CA ASN A 140 -7.57 11.11 4.95
C ASN A 140 -7.35 9.88 5.85
N TRP A 141 -6.34 9.06 5.57
CA TRP A 141 -6.08 7.87 6.36
C TRP A 141 -5.61 8.22 7.78
N ASN A 142 -6.27 7.67 8.79
CA ASN A 142 -5.80 7.73 10.16
C ASN A 142 -4.81 6.60 10.43
N VAL A 143 -3.52 6.89 10.21
CA VAL A 143 -2.43 5.91 10.37
C VAL A 143 -1.82 5.92 11.79
N GLY A 144 -2.51 6.51 12.76
CA GLY A 144 -1.97 6.74 14.11
C GLY A 144 -1.57 5.48 14.88
N ASN A 145 -2.06 4.31 14.49
CA ASN A 145 -1.70 3.01 15.08
C ASN A 145 -0.66 2.22 14.27
N VAL A 146 -0.32 2.68 13.06
CA VAL A 146 0.65 1.97 12.21
C VAL A 146 2.06 2.14 12.77
N ASN A 147 2.74 1.03 13.00
CA ASN A 147 4.12 1.01 13.49
C ASN A 147 5.14 0.56 12.42
N ASN A 148 4.69 -0.06 11.32
CA ASN A 148 5.55 -0.55 10.26
C ASN A 148 5.10 -0.02 8.89
N PHE A 149 5.92 0.89 8.33
CA PHE A 149 5.80 1.48 7.00
C PHE A 149 6.99 1.09 6.10
N ASN A 150 7.76 0.03 6.48
CA ASN A 150 8.92 -0.40 5.73
C ASN A 150 8.57 -0.59 4.24
N GLU A 151 9.32 0.06 3.36
CA GLU A 151 9.17 -0.08 1.91
C GLU A 151 7.75 0.20 1.36
N MET A 152 6.90 0.95 2.08
CA MET A 152 5.48 1.11 1.71
C MET A 152 5.31 1.65 0.28
N PHE A 153 6.16 2.57 -0.16
CA PHE A 153 6.14 3.18 -1.50
C PHE A 153 7.48 2.96 -2.25
N LEU A 154 8.22 1.90 -1.91
CA LEU A 154 9.46 1.54 -2.60
C LEU A 154 9.17 1.32 -4.09
N TRP A 155 9.83 2.12 -4.98
CA TRP A 155 9.62 2.10 -6.43
C TRP A 155 8.14 2.29 -6.85
N ALA A 156 7.40 3.09 -6.11
CA ALA A 156 6.10 3.63 -6.53
C ALA A 156 6.36 4.91 -7.34
N ASP A 157 6.80 4.77 -8.58
CA ASP A 157 7.41 5.82 -9.39
C ASP A 157 6.56 7.08 -9.53
N ASP A 158 5.25 6.95 -9.75
CA ASP A 158 4.32 8.07 -9.95
C ASP A 158 3.80 8.67 -8.64
N PHE A 159 4.04 8.02 -7.49
CA PHE A 159 3.45 8.47 -6.23
C PHE A 159 3.99 9.83 -5.81
N ASN A 160 3.09 10.82 -5.74
CA ASN A 160 3.40 12.20 -5.32
C ASN A 160 2.22 12.87 -4.61
N GLN A 161 1.54 12.16 -3.71
CA GLN A 161 0.42 12.72 -2.96
C GLN A 161 0.85 13.27 -1.61
N PRO A 162 0.23 14.36 -1.14
CA PRO A 162 0.54 14.90 0.18
C PRO A 162 0.14 13.92 1.29
N LEU A 163 0.98 13.83 2.32
CA LEU A 163 0.78 12.99 3.49
C LEU A 163 0.93 13.79 4.79
N ASN A 164 0.82 15.12 4.72
CA ASN A 164 1.07 16.02 5.82
C ASN A 164 0.12 15.86 7.02
N PHE A 165 -1.07 15.26 6.82
CA PHE A 165 -2.01 15.00 7.92
C PHE A 165 -1.80 13.65 8.62
N TRP A 166 -0.86 12.85 8.17
CA TRP A 166 -0.56 11.57 8.80
C TRP A 166 0.06 11.75 10.19
N ASN A 167 -0.55 11.14 11.21
CA ASN A 167 0.06 11.00 12.51
C ASN A 167 0.94 9.75 12.53
N VAL A 168 2.24 9.93 12.38
CA VAL A 168 3.23 8.84 12.32
C VAL A 168 4.00 8.63 13.62
N THR A 169 3.50 9.16 14.73
CA THR A 169 4.20 9.13 16.04
C THR A 169 4.49 7.71 16.53
N GLN A 170 3.67 6.73 16.16
CA GLN A 170 3.86 5.31 16.49
C GLN A 170 4.76 4.57 15.48
N GLY A 171 5.12 5.20 14.36
CA GLY A 171 5.97 4.61 13.34
C GLY A 171 7.36 4.27 13.87
N ILE A 172 7.72 2.99 13.80
CA ILE A 172 9.03 2.47 14.22
C ILE A 172 9.89 2.16 13.01
N ASN A 173 9.34 1.47 12.03
CA ASN A 173 10.06 1.07 10.84
C ASN A 173 9.55 1.82 9.62
N MET A 174 10.38 2.72 9.08
CA MET A 174 10.14 3.48 7.85
C MET A 174 11.32 3.34 6.88
N VAL A 175 12.08 2.23 7.02
CA VAL A 175 13.22 1.94 6.15
C VAL A 175 12.74 1.89 4.70
N SER A 176 13.46 2.57 3.80
CA SER A 176 13.20 2.62 2.36
C SER A 176 11.76 3.02 1.95
N MET A 177 11.02 3.74 2.82
CA MET A 177 9.58 4.00 2.59
C MET A 177 9.31 4.67 1.24
N PHE A 178 10.16 5.60 0.80
CA PHE A 178 10.04 6.33 -0.48
C PHE A 178 11.25 6.10 -1.39
N ASN A 179 12.05 5.05 -1.12
CA ASN A 179 13.23 4.76 -1.94
C ASN A 179 12.78 4.44 -3.37
N GLY A 180 13.35 5.16 -4.35
CA GLY A 180 13.01 5.00 -5.76
C GLY A 180 11.62 5.53 -6.16
N ALA A 181 10.88 6.21 -5.28
CA ALA A 181 9.64 6.91 -5.63
C ALA A 181 10.00 8.20 -6.38
N THR A 182 10.32 8.09 -7.66
CA THR A 182 10.99 9.13 -8.46
C THR A 182 10.18 10.39 -8.68
N SER A 183 8.86 10.34 -8.49
CA SER A 183 7.99 11.53 -8.53
C SER A 183 7.71 12.13 -7.15
N PHE A 184 8.06 11.45 -6.05
CA PHE A 184 7.70 11.90 -4.70
C PHE A 184 8.43 13.18 -4.32
N ASN A 185 7.71 14.29 -4.28
CA ASN A 185 8.24 15.62 -3.96
C ASN A 185 7.28 16.39 -3.03
N GLN A 186 7.03 15.84 -1.84
CA GLN A 186 6.16 16.43 -0.83
C GLN A 186 6.94 16.68 0.47
N SER A 187 6.75 17.84 1.09
CA SER A 187 7.32 18.11 2.42
C SER A 187 6.68 17.19 3.48
N LEU A 188 7.51 16.62 4.33
CA LEU A 188 7.12 15.80 5.48
C LEU A 188 7.41 16.51 6.82
N GLY A 189 7.65 17.81 6.78
CA GLY A 189 8.04 18.60 7.94
C GLY A 189 7.01 18.65 9.08
N GLU A 190 5.73 18.40 8.74
CA GLU A 190 4.64 18.33 9.73
C GLU A 190 4.61 16.98 10.51
N TRP A 191 5.38 15.98 10.07
CA TRP A 191 5.39 14.69 10.74
C TRP A 191 6.08 14.74 12.10
N ASN A 192 5.37 14.24 13.11
CA ASN A 192 5.93 14.00 14.43
C ASN A 192 6.49 12.58 14.49
N LEU A 193 7.79 12.43 14.26
CA LEU A 193 8.46 11.14 14.27
C LEU A 193 8.65 10.60 15.69
N GLY A 194 8.41 9.30 15.87
CA GLY A 194 8.72 8.60 17.10
C GLY A 194 10.23 8.56 17.39
N LYS A 195 10.63 8.59 18.67
CA LYS A 195 12.05 8.57 19.08
C LYS A 195 12.84 7.36 18.59
N ASN A 196 12.18 6.24 18.33
CA ASN A 196 12.81 4.99 17.92
C ASN A 196 12.69 4.72 16.41
N VAL A 197 12.23 5.69 15.62
CA VAL A 197 12.03 5.53 14.19
C VAL A 197 13.33 5.14 13.47
N LEU A 198 13.21 4.21 12.50
CA LEU A 198 14.29 3.81 11.58
C LEU A 198 14.02 4.44 10.21
N LEU A 199 15.01 5.16 9.66
CA LEU A 199 14.89 5.95 8.43
C LEU A 199 16.00 5.62 7.40
N PHE A 200 16.58 4.42 7.44
CA PHE A 200 17.61 4.02 6.47
C PHE A 200 17.03 4.03 5.05
N SER A 201 17.74 4.65 4.11
CA SER A 201 17.32 4.79 2.71
C SER A 201 15.90 5.37 2.53
N PHE A 202 15.41 6.13 3.52
CA PHE A 202 14.02 6.59 3.58
C PHE A 202 13.58 7.38 2.34
N LEU A 203 14.46 8.23 1.80
CA LEU A 203 14.23 9.09 0.63
C LEU A 203 15.25 8.82 -0.49
N SER A 204 16.02 7.72 -0.43
CA SER A 204 17.04 7.44 -1.46
C SER A 204 16.38 7.33 -2.83
N ASP A 205 16.98 7.96 -3.84
CA ASP A 205 16.48 7.98 -5.22
C ASP A 205 15.03 8.46 -5.39
N SER A 206 14.47 9.19 -4.39
CA SER A 206 13.15 9.83 -4.51
C SER A 206 13.22 11.10 -5.37
N GLY A 207 12.04 11.59 -5.80
CA GLY A 207 11.94 12.86 -6.55
C GLY A 207 12.02 14.11 -5.70
N MET A 208 12.32 14.00 -4.40
CA MET A 208 12.31 15.16 -3.48
C MET A 208 13.36 16.19 -3.85
N ASP A 209 12.95 17.41 -4.11
CA ASP A 209 13.84 18.54 -4.38
C ASP A 209 14.42 19.16 -3.12
N CYS A 210 15.40 20.07 -3.31
CA CYS A 210 16.08 20.75 -2.19
C CYS A 210 15.12 21.55 -1.30
N SER A 211 14.05 22.12 -1.85
CA SER A 211 13.08 22.92 -1.09
C SER A 211 12.28 22.04 -0.13
N ASN A 212 11.64 21.00 -0.64
CA ASN A 212 10.86 20.09 0.17
C ASN A 212 11.72 19.27 1.14
N TYR A 213 12.97 18.95 0.75
CA TYR A 213 13.92 18.32 1.65
C TYR A 213 14.29 19.24 2.82
N TYR A 214 14.61 20.54 2.51
CA TYR A 214 14.89 21.53 3.55
C TYR A 214 13.71 21.75 4.49
N GLU A 215 12.49 21.89 3.95
CA GLU A 215 11.29 22.06 4.75
C GLU A 215 11.03 20.84 5.65
N THR A 216 11.25 19.63 5.13
CA THR A 216 11.16 18.38 5.90
C THR A 216 12.13 18.39 7.08
N LEU A 217 13.42 18.65 6.83
CA LEU A 217 14.43 18.67 7.89
C LEU A 217 14.19 19.80 8.90
N ASN A 218 13.80 20.97 8.42
CA ASN A 218 13.52 22.12 9.29
C ASN A 218 12.32 21.87 10.20
N GLY A 219 11.25 21.26 9.66
CA GLY A 219 10.09 20.85 10.45
C GLY A 219 10.47 19.83 11.53
N TRP A 220 11.24 18.82 11.17
CA TRP A 220 11.71 17.81 12.12
C TRP A 220 12.68 18.36 13.17
N ALA A 221 13.58 19.26 12.79
CA ALA A 221 14.52 19.90 13.73
C ALA A 221 13.83 20.77 14.79
N ASN A 222 12.69 21.36 14.44
CA ASN A 222 11.88 22.15 15.37
C ASN A 222 10.98 21.28 16.26
N ASN A 223 10.92 19.97 16.02
CA ASN A 223 10.15 19.05 16.83
C ASN A 223 11.06 18.45 17.94
N SER A 224 10.77 18.78 19.18
CA SER A 224 11.57 18.36 20.36
C SER A 224 11.59 16.85 20.63
N LEU A 225 10.78 16.06 19.93
CA LEU A 225 10.68 14.62 20.13
C LEU A 225 11.66 13.82 19.26
N ILE A 226 12.26 14.45 18.24
CA ILE A 226 13.13 13.74 17.28
C ILE A 226 14.58 13.78 17.78
N PRO A 227 15.24 12.62 17.94
CA PRO A 227 16.68 12.60 18.23
C PRO A 227 17.47 13.20 17.05
N MET A 228 18.29 14.19 17.30
CA MET A 228 19.09 14.93 16.30
C MET A 228 20.17 14.09 15.58
N ASN A 229 20.29 12.80 15.88
CA ASN A 229 21.34 11.92 15.35
C ASN A 229 20.80 10.77 14.47
N LYS A 230 19.63 10.91 13.88
CA LYS A 230 19.07 9.90 12.99
C LYS A 230 19.76 9.96 11.61
N ALA A 231 20.22 8.81 11.14
CA ALA A 231 20.65 8.67 9.76
C ALA A 231 19.41 8.58 8.85
N ILE A 232 19.29 9.53 7.93
CA ILE A 232 18.28 9.56 6.89
C ILE A 232 19.00 9.16 5.61
N GLY A 233 18.59 8.07 4.95
CA GLY A 233 19.12 7.73 3.64
C GLY A 233 18.57 8.69 2.60
N VAL A 234 19.46 9.39 1.93
CA VAL A 234 19.17 10.44 0.95
C VAL A 234 20.05 10.31 -0.30
N GLU A 235 20.54 9.11 -0.55
CA GLU A 235 21.35 8.82 -1.74
C GLU A 235 20.51 9.11 -3.00
N GLY A 236 21.15 9.63 -4.05
CA GLY A 236 20.48 9.90 -5.32
C GLY A 236 19.60 11.15 -5.38
N LEU A 237 19.39 11.89 -4.29
CA LEU A 237 18.67 13.17 -4.34
C LEU A 237 19.45 14.16 -5.24
N GLN A 238 18.77 14.68 -6.26
CA GLN A 238 19.35 15.65 -7.17
C GLN A 238 19.35 17.04 -6.53
N TYR A 239 20.48 17.48 -6.05
CA TYR A 239 20.66 18.88 -5.67
C TYR A 239 20.78 19.71 -6.95
N ALA A 240 19.92 20.70 -7.13
CA ALA A 240 20.15 21.70 -8.15
C ALA A 240 21.54 22.29 -7.92
N SER A 241 22.48 22.11 -8.85
CA SER A 241 23.74 22.84 -8.80
C SER A 241 23.41 24.32 -8.89
N ASN A 242 23.51 25.05 -7.78
CA ASN A 242 23.53 26.51 -7.80
C ASN A 242 24.76 26.91 -8.61
N THR A 243 24.60 27.04 -9.93
CA THR A 243 25.50 27.86 -10.72
C THR A 243 25.23 29.31 -10.32
N VAL A 244 26.06 29.80 -9.40
CA VAL A 244 26.24 31.22 -9.15
C VAL A 244 26.88 31.89 -10.36
#